data_14f00948bdfb27a82739a2dd9274dc05
#
_entry.id   14f00948bdfb27a82739a2dd9274dc05
#
_cell.length_a   1.000
_cell.length_b   1.000
_cell.length_c   1.000
_cell.angle_alpha   90.00
_cell.angle_beta   90.00
_cell.angle_gamma   90.00
#
_symmetry.space_group_name_H-M   'P 1'
#
loop_
_entity.id
_entity.type
_entity.pdbx_description
1 polymer ?
#
loop_
_entity_poly.entity_id
_entity_poly.type
_entity_poly.pdbx_seq_one_letter_code
_entity_poly.pdbx_strand_id
1 'polypeptide(L)'
;MSKREQRRAWVLSRVEAEEMSVPEAARLLGLTERSIRRLRERMRQAGPAGLVHGNRGRASPRRLPEATRVRILELVEATYFDVNDSHLADLLAEREGIEVSRVTLRRLLRDAGRAPRRRRRAPRHRRRRDRMPREGMLLQTDGSRHDWLGDRGPRLTLVGYIDDATGRVTGATFREQEDTAGYLEALAQTLRRHGVPGAIYHDRAGVFEPALRQPLTLEEQLFDTRVPTQLGRAFAELGIGSITARSPQAKGRIERLWGTLQDRLIPELRIAGIEDRDGANAFLGRYLARHNRRFAVRPAEPEPAWRRMPGGTPIERACCFKYRRAVARDGTVRAGATILQVPAKPNGRSRAGQRVELHVRLDGRLVIWDGRHELLSTPAPVSYTHLTLPTKEGEW
;
A
#
# COMPACT_ATOMS: atom_id res chain seq x y z
N MET A 1 -23.46 43.65 4.92
CA MET A 1 -22.12 44.20 4.65
C MET A 1 -21.08 43.40 5.43
N SER A 2 -19.90 43.16 4.85
CA SER A 2 -18.75 42.56 5.57
C SER A 2 -18.08 43.60 6.47
N LYS A 3 -17.31 43.18 7.48
CA LYS A 3 -16.50 44.11 8.35
C LYS A 3 -15.65 45.09 7.52
N ARG A 4 -15.14 44.65 6.37
CA ARG A 4 -14.32 45.46 5.45
C ARG A 4 -15.17 46.53 4.75
N GLU A 5 -16.38 46.24 4.38
CA GLU A 5 -17.32 47.18 3.74
C GLU A 5 -17.85 48.16 4.76
N GLN A 6 -18.15 47.74 5.98
CA GLN A 6 -18.54 48.61 7.09
C GLN A 6 -17.43 49.65 7.41
N ARG A 7 -16.16 49.14 7.51
CA ARG A 7 -15.02 50.05 7.73
C ARG A 7 -14.84 51.06 6.59
N ARG A 8 -15.07 50.61 5.32
CA ARG A 8 -15.03 51.51 4.17
C ARG A 8 -16.14 52.59 4.25
N ALA A 9 -17.37 52.17 4.57
CA ALA A 9 -18.49 53.10 4.72
C ALA A 9 -18.21 54.14 5.80
N TRP A 10 -17.73 53.72 6.95
CA TRP A 10 -17.39 54.60 8.06
C TRP A 10 -16.28 55.60 7.69
N VAL A 11 -15.20 55.17 7.04
CA VAL A 11 -14.13 56.10 6.60
C VAL A 11 -14.63 57.09 5.55
N LEU A 12 -15.43 56.61 4.60
CA LEU A 12 -15.93 57.46 3.53
C LEU A 12 -16.99 58.46 4.03
N SER A 13 -17.79 58.14 5.06
CA SER A 13 -18.69 59.10 5.66
C SER A 13 -17.93 60.27 6.34
N ARG A 14 -16.78 59.99 6.95
CA ARG A 14 -15.92 61.03 7.49
C ARG A 14 -15.25 61.91 6.42
N VAL A 15 -14.90 61.29 5.27
CA VAL A 15 -14.42 62.10 4.12
C VAL A 15 -15.51 62.98 3.56
N GLU A 16 -16.75 62.50 3.58
CA GLU A 16 -17.91 63.27 3.11
C GLU A 16 -18.28 64.42 4.06
N ALA A 17 -18.11 64.20 5.37
CA ALA A 17 -18.29 65.20 6.42
C ALA A 17 -17.12 66.22 6.55
N GLU A 18 -16.10 66.10 5.66
CA GLU A 18 -14.85 66.89 5.69
C GLU A 18 -14.00 66.71 6.95
N GLU A 19 -14.30 65.70 7.76
CA GLU A 19 -13.55 65.33 8.98
C GLU A 19 -12.25 64.55 8.68
N MET A 20 -12.08 64.10 7.46
CA MET A 20 -10.90 63.31 7.02
C MET A 20 -10.56 63.64 5.56
N SER A 21 -9.30 63.85 5.27
CA SER A 21 -8.83 64.05 3.89
C SER A 21 -8.75 62.77 3.08
N VAL A 22 -8.82 62.87 1.74
CA VAL A 22 -8.71 61.73 0.81
C VAL A 22 -7.36 61.00 0.98
N PRO A 23 -6.20 61.66 1.14
CA PRO A 23 -4.93 60.98 1.41
C PRO A 23 -4.91 60.21 2.74
N GLU A 24 -5.54 60.76 3.80
CA GLU A 24 -5.65 60.04 5.09
C GLU A 24 -6.52 58.80 5.00
N ALA A 25 -7.68 58.91 4.33
CA ALA A 25 -8.56 57.76 4.03
C ALA A 25 -7.86 56.70 3.21
N ALA A 26 -7.04 57.10 2.24
CA ALA A 26 -6.24 56.20 1.43
C ALA A 26 -5.24 55.40 2.28
N ARG A 27 -4.50 56.08 3.16
CA ARG A 27 -3.57 55.45 4.11
C ARG A 27 -4.30 54.51 5.08
N LEU A 28 -5.40 54.95 5.68
CA LEU A 28 -6.17 54.18 6.66
C LEU A 28 -6.79 52.88 6.08
N LEU A 29 -7.22 52.92 4.81
CA LEU A 29 -7.82 51.78 4.13
C LEU A 29 -6.81 50.95 3.32
N GLY A 30 -5.56 51.40 3.18
CA GLY A 30 -4.54 50.74 2.36
C GLY A 30 -4.92 50.77 0.88
N LEU A 31 -5.50 51.89 0.38
CA LEU A 31 -5.97 52.05 -1.01
C LEU A 31 -5.29 53.27 -1.63
N THR A 32 -5.37 53.40 -2.94
CA THR A 32 -4.94 54.60 -3.66
C THR A 32 -6.01 55.69 -3.54
N GLU A 33 -5.62 56.98 -3.59
CA GLU A 33 -6.56 58.08 -3.58
C GLU A 33 -7.61 58.00 -4.70
N ARG A 34 -7.19 57.53 -5.89
CA ARG A 34 -8.10 57.27 -7.02
C ARG A 34 -9.18 56.22 -6.63
N SER A 35 -8.80 55.19 -5.88
CA SER A 35 -9.75 54.22 -5.39
C SER A 35 -10.72 54.82 -4.36
N ILE A 36 -10.25 55.71 -3.49
CA ILE A 36 -11.10 56.44 -2.52
C ILE A 36 -12.09 57.31 -3.24
N ARG A 37 -11.66 58.11 -4.23
CA ARG A 37 -12.55 58.98 -5.00
C ARG A 37 -13.64 58.16 -5.73
N ARG A 38 -13.28 57.02 -6.33
CA ARG A 38 -14.22 56.13 -6.97
C ARG A 38 -15.21 55.46 -5.99
N LEU A 39 -14.76 55.06 -4.82
CA LEU A 39 -15.62 54.50 -3.78
C LEU A 39 -16.57 55.54 -3.22
N ARG A 40 -16.11 56.78 -3.02
CA ARG A 40 -16.91 57.91 -2.59
C ARG A 40 -18.04 58.23 -3.59
N GLU A 41 -17.72 58.27 -4.86
CA GLU A 41 -18.72 58.47 -5.91
C GLU A 41 -19.77 57.33 -5.92
N ARG A 42 -19.36 56.07 -5.81
CA ARG A 42 -20.29 54.95 -5.68
C ARG A 42 -21.15 55.00 -4.42
N MET A 43 -20.61 55.50 -3.33
CA MET A 43 -21.35 55.69 -2.09
C MET A 43 -22.38 56.83 -2.23
N ARG A 44 -22.06 57.92 -2.94
CA ARG A 44 -23.01 59.00 -3.25
C ARG A 44 -24.18 58.54 -4.11
N GLN A 45 -23.89 57.73 -5.14
CA GLN A 45 -24.88 57.23 -6.08
C GLN A 45 -25.79 56.15 -5.49
N ALA A 46 -25.27 55.20 -4.72
CA ALA A 46 -25.98 54.03 -4.28
C ALA A 46 -25.93 53.80 -2.75
N GLY A 47 -25.52 54.77 -1.99
CA GLY A 47 -25.36 54.66 -0.54
C GLY A 47 -24.37 53.56 -0.15
N PRO A 48 -24.46 53.03 1.07
CA PRO A 48 -23.59 51.94 1.55
C PRO A 48 -23.63 50.69 0.68
N ALA A 49 -24.73 50.44 -0.05
CA ALA A 49 -24.86 49.33 -1.01
C ALA A 49 -23.84 49.45 -2.15
N GLY A 50 -23.50 50.67 -2.58
CA GLY A 50 -22.47 50.91 -3.60
C GLY A 50 -21.06 50.47 -3.22
N LEU A 51 -20.79 50.19 -1.94
CA LEU A 51 -19.50 49.69 -1.46
C LEU A 51 -19.40 48.17 -1.47
N VAL A 52 -20.52 47.47 -1.70
CA VAL A 52 -20.55 46.00 -1.85
C VAL A 52 -19.80 45.61 -3.12
N HIS A 53 -18.95 44.59 -3.02
CA HIS A 53 -18.20 44.14 -4.16
C HIS A 53 -19.16 43.62 -5.26
N GLY A 54 -19.03 44.12 -6.50
CA GLY A 54 -19.96 43.84 -7.61
C GLY A 54 -20.06 42.33 -8.00
N ASN A 55 -19.11 41.50 -7.54
CA ASN A 55 -19.17 40.04 -7.74
C ASN A 55 -19.85 39.30 -6.56
N ARG A 56 -20.33 40.01 -5.54
CA ARG A 56 -21.05 39.39 -4.43
C ARG A 56 -22.39 38.85 -4.95
N GLY A 57 -22.64 37.56 -4.71
CA GLY A 57 -23.84 36.88 -5.19
C GLY A 57 -23.82 36.46 -6.67
N ARG A 58 -22.83 36.89 -7.44
CA ARG A 58 -22.69 36.46 -8.84
C ARG A 58 -22.13 35.04 -8.88
N ALA A 59 -22.81 34.15 -9.60
CA ALA A 59 -22.32 32.80 -9.85
C ALA A 59 -20.96 32.85 -10.58
N SER A 60 -20.00 32.08 -10.10
CA SER A 60 -18.70 31.99 -10.80
C SER A 60 -18.91 31.38 -12.20
N PRO A 61 -18.29 31.93 -13.25
CA PRO A 61 -18.33 31.32 -14.60
C PRO A 61 -17.68 29.93 -14.64
N ARG A 62 -16.89 29.58 -13.60
CA ARG A 62 -16.29 28.24 -13.40
C ARG A 62 -17.16 27.33 -12.52
N ARG A 63 -18.42 27.70 -12.24
CA ARG A 63 -19.34 26.85 -11.48
C ARG A 63 -19.65 25.60 -12.32
N LEU A 64 -19.61 24.43 -11.69
CA LEU A 64 -20.05 23.18 -12.33
C LEU A 64 -21.50 23.34 -12.83
N PRO A 65 -21.82 22.88 -14.07
CA PRO A 65 -23.19 22.81 -14.57
C PRO A 65 -24.09 22.04 -13.58
N GLU A 66 -25.35 22.46 -13.47
CA GLU A 66 -26.27 21.83 -12.51
C GLU A 66 -26.49 20.35 -12.81
N ALA A 67 -26.61 19.98 -14.07
CA ALA A 67 -26.72 18.58 -14.50
C ALA A 67 -25.52 17.72 -14.04
N THR A 68 -24.30 18.26 -14.13
CA THR A 68 -23.10 17.57 -13.65
C THR A 68 -23.12 17.43 -12.12
N ARG A 69 -23.63 18.44 -11.39
CA ARG A 69 -23.74 18.39 -9.93
C ARG A 69 -24.72 17.31 -9.47
N VAL A 70 -25.90 17.26 -10.10
CA VAL A 70 -26.92 16.24 -9.84
C VAL A 70 -26.33 14.85 -10.14
N ARG A 71 -25.73 14.67 -11.31
CA ARG A 71 -25.12 13.39 -11.69
C ARG A 71 -24.04 12.92 -10.70
N ILE A 72 -23.18 13.80 -10.21
CA ILE A 72 -22.19 13.46 -9.18
C ILE A 72 -22.87 12.98 -7.90
N LEU A 73 -23.92 13.63 -7.44
CA LEU A 73 -24.62 13.26 -6.21
C LEU A 73 -25.32 11.89 -6.35
N GLU A 74 -25.97 11.63 -7.48
CA GLU A 74 -26.55 10.31 -7.80
C GLU A 74 -25.49 9.19 -7.77
N LEU A 75 -24.37 9.41 -8.43
CA LEU A 75 -23.25 8.46 -8.44
C LEU A 75 -22.67 8.21 -7.04
N VAL A 76 -22.60 9.27 -6.23
CA VAL A 76 -22.12 9.16 -4.85
C VAL A 76 -23.09 8.38 -4.00
N GLU A 77 -24.37 8.53 -4.17
CA GLU A 77 -25.39 7.81 -3.42
C GLU A 77 -25.50 6.33 -3.85
N ALA A 78 -25.53 6.08 -5.13
CA ALA A 78 -25.70 4.73 -5.67
C ALA A 78 -24.43 3.88 -5.63
N THR A 79 -23.26 4.44 -5.95
CA THR A 79 -22.05 3.65 -6.21
C THR A 79 -20.87 4.01 -5.30
N TYR A 80 -20.66 5.30 -5.03
CA TYR A 80 -19.45 5.80 -4.36
C TYR A 80 -19.67 6.25 -2.91
N PHE A 81 -20.70 5.72 -2.24
CA PHE A 81 -21.13 6.15 -0.91
C PHE A 81 -20.05 5.98 0.17
N ASP A 82 -19.14 5.05 0.03
CA ASP A 82 -18.05 4.74 0.95
C ASP A 82 -16.67 5.28 0.51
N VAL A 83 -16.60 6.03 -0.59
CA VAL A 83 -15.36 6.57 -1.13
C VAL A 83 -15.02 7.93 -0.51
N ASN A 84 -13.75 8.18 -0.17
CA ASN A 84 -13.29 9.48 0.31
C ASN A 84 -13.23 10.53 -0.82
N ASP A 85 -13.33 11.83 -0.46
CA ASP A 85 -13.41 12.94 -1.44
C ASP A 85 -12.25 12.97 -2.46
N SER A 86 -11.04 12.53 -2.07
CA SER A 86 -9.88 12.54 -2.95
C SER A 86 -9.89 11.37 -3.93
N HIS A 87 -10.30 10.20 -3.45
CA HIS A 87 -10.44 9.02 -4.28
C HIS A 87 -11.63 9.15 -5.22
N LEU A 88 -12.72 9.75 -4.75
CA LEU A 88 -13.90 10.01 -5.56
C LEU A 88 -13.58 10.91 -6.75
N ALA A 89 -12.79 11.98 -6.57
CA ALA A 89 -12.37 12.82 -7.70
C ALA A 89 -11.60 12.02 -8.76
N ASP A 90 -10.77 11.05 -8.33
CA ASP A 90 -10.04 10.19 -9.24
C ASP A 90 -10.99 9.23 -9.99
N LEU A 91 -11.92 8.59 -9.28
CA LEU A 91 -12.86 7.64 -9.87
C LEU A 91 -13.86 8.34 -10.84
N LEU A 92 -14.31 9.55 -10.50
CA LEU A 92 -15.14 10.34 -11.38
C LEU A 92 -14.43 10.67 -12.70
N ALA A 93 -13.14 11.03 -12.64
CA ALA A 93 -12.35 11.29 -13.84
C ALA A 93 -12.09 10.01 -14.65
N GLU A 94 -11.67 8.91 -13.97
CA GLU A 94 -11.24 7.68 -14.62
C GLU A 94 -12.41 6.84 -15.16
N ARG A 95 -13.56 6.82 -14.49
CA ARG A 95 -14.68 5.92 -14.82
C ARG A 95 -15.88 6.63 -15.44
N GLU A 96 -16.13 7.87 -15.02
CA GLU A 96 -17.33 8.63 -15.44
C GLU A 96 -17.00 9.75 -16.43
N GLY A 97 -15.70 10.01 -16.70
CA GLY A 97 -15.28 11.13 -17.56
C GLY A 97 -15.57 12.51 -16.95
N ILE A 98 -15.85 12.60 -15.65
CA ILE A 98 -16.19 13.85 -14.98
C ILE A 98 -14.94 14.42 -14.30
N GLU A 99 -14.33 15.43 -14.91
CA GLU A 99 -13.20 16.15 -14.35
C GLU A 99 -13.65 17.21 -13.36
N VAL A 100 -13.39 17.01 -12.09
CA VAL A 100 -13.72 17.95 -11.02
C VAL A 100 -12.58 18.07 -10.03
N SER A 101 -12.24 19.32 -9.66
CA SER A 101 -11.22 19.51 -8.62
C SER A 101 -11.69 18.96 -7.27
N ARG A 102 -10.77 18.37 -6.50
CA ARG A 102 -11.06 17.88 -5.14
C ARG A 102 -11.69 18.94 -4.24
N VAL A 103 -11.32 20.23 -4.43
CA VAL A 103 -11.85 21.33 -3.63
C VAL A 103 -13.30 21.61 -3.99
N THR A 104 -13.61 21.63 -5.29
CA THR A 104 -14.98 21.83 -5.79
C THR A 104 -15.89 20.67 -5.39
N LEU A 105 -15.42 19.43 -5.57
CA LEU A 105 -16.13 18.22 -5.15
C LEU A 105 -16.43 18.22 -3.65
N ARG A 106 -15.43 18.52 -2.82
CA ARG A 106 -15.62 18.63 -1.37
C ARG A 106 -16.69 19.65 -1.00
N ARG A 107 -16.70 20.83 -1.65
CA ARG A 107 -17.72 21.86 -1.40
C ARG A 107 -19.10 21.31 -1.78
N LEU A 108 -19.25 20.76 -2.97
CA LEU A 108 -20.50 20.15 -3.43
C LEU A 108 -21.05 19.14 -2.43
N LEU A 109 -20.20 18.22 -1.96
CA LEU A 109 -20.60 17.18 -1.01
C LEU A 109 -21.01 17.76 0.36
N ARG A 110 -20.33 18.82 0.83
CA ARG A 110 -20.68 19.48 2.12
C ARG A 110 -21.98 20.28 1.98
N ASP A 111 -22.17 20.95 0.85
CA ASP A 111 -23.43 21.68 0.55
C ASP A 111 -24.63 20.69 0.47
N ALA A 112 -24.40 19.47 0.01
CA ALA A 112 -25.36 18.37 0.03
C ALA A 112 -25.47 17.62 1.38
N GLY A 113 -24.88 18.14 2.45
CA GLY A 113 -24.97 17.57 3.80
C GLY A 113 -24.06 16.36 4.10
N ARG A 114 -23.25 15.92 3.11
CA ARG A 114 -22.37 14.75 3.31
C ARG A 114 -21.15 15.11 4.16
N ALA A 115 -21.03 14.46 5.33
CA ALA A 115 -19.88 14.64 6.23
C ALA A 115 -18.59 14.05 5.65
N PRO A 116 -17.39 14.56 6.03
CA PRO A 116 -16.13 13.93 5.66
C PRO A 116 -16.00 12.56 6.33
N ARG A 117 -15.58 11.54 5.58
CA ARG A 117 -15.43 10.17 6.10
C ARG A 117 -14.42 10.06 7.26
N ARG A 118 -13.41 10.91 7.27
CA ARG A 118 -12.43 11.00 8.37
C ARG A 118 -12.29 12.42 8.85
N ARG A 119 -12.39 12.63 10.15
CA ARG A 119 -12.02 13.91 10.76
C ARG A 119 -10.49 14.06 10.73
N ARG A 120 -10.03 15.23 10.28
CA ARG A 120 -8.60 15.53 10.28
C ARG A 120 -8.14 15.71 11.74
N ARG A 121 -7.21 14.87 12.18
CA ARG A 121 -6.55 15.05 13.48
C ARG A 121 -5.50 16.15 13.36
N ALA A 122 -5.26 16.88 14.45
CA ALA A 122 -4.16 17.83 14.53
C ALA A 122 -2.83 17.14 14.22
N PRO A 123 -1.93 17.76 13.46
CA PRO A 123 -0.62 17.18 13.17
C PRO A 123 0.17 17.02 14.48
N ARG A 124 0.68 15.81 14.71
CA ARG A 124 1.62 15.55 15.81
C ARG A 124 3.04 15.69 15.27
N HIS A 125 3.93 16.33 16.03
CA HIS A 125 5.35 16.32 15.70
C HIS A 125 5.87 14.88 15.70
N ARG A 126 6.47 14.45 14.59
CA ARG A 126 7.11 13.14 14.46
C ARG A 126 8.44 13.33 13.73
N ARG A 127 9.50 12.80 14.27
CA ARG A 127 10.79 12.74 13.58
C ARG A 127 10.64 11.77 12.38
N ARG A 128 10.94 12.24 11.18
CA ARG A 128 10.89 11.42 9.97
C ARG A 128 12.28 10.82 9.73
N ARG A 129 12.33 9.53 9.42
CA ARG A 129 13.53 8.92 8.84
C ARG A 129 13.55 9.25 7.35
N ASP A 130 14.72 9.62 6.84
CA ASP A 130 14.91 9.86 5.42
C ASP A 130 14.65 8.57 4.60
N ARG A 131 14.32 8.75 3.32
CA ARG A 131 14.20 7.63 2.39
C ARG A 131 15.58 7.10 2.03
N MET A 132 15.65 5.82 1.66
CA MET A 132 16.85 5.33 0.98
C MET A 132 17.03 6.08 -0.34
N PRO A 133 18.29 6.37 -0.75
CA PRO A 133 18.52 7.16 -1.96
C PRO A 133 18.11 6.45 -3.24
N ARG A 134 18.23 5.12 -3.29
CA ARG A 134 18.01 4.32 -4.52
C ARG A 134 16.93 3.28 -4.35
N GLU A 135 16.16 3.05 -5.42
CA GLU A 135 15.16 1.96 -5.49
C GLU A 135 15.85 0.61 -5.33
N GLY A 136 15.27 -0.30 -4.54
CA GLY A 136 15.79 -1.64 -4.31
C GLY A 136 16.84 -1.76 -3.21
N MET A 137 17.31 -0.66 -2.61
CA MET A 137 18.24 -0.75 -1.47
C MET A 137 17.59 -1.37 -0.23
N LEU A 138 16.36 -0.98 0.07
CA LEU A 138 15.63 -1.43 1.25
C LEU A 138 14.15 -1.56 0.93
N LEU A 139 13.58 -2.72 1.22
CA LEU A 139 12.14 -2.92 1.27
C LEU A 139 11.65 -2.93 2.71
N GLN A 140 10.42 -2.48 2.93
CA GLN A 140 9.69 -2.73 4.17
C GLN A 140 8.62 -3.77 3.89
N THR A 141 8.41 -4.69 4.80
CA THR A 141 7.37 -5.72 4.70
C THR A 141 6.54 -5.80 5.97
N ASP A 142 5.28 -6.15 5.80
CA ASP A 142 4.30 -6.29 6.89
C ASP A 142 3.04 -6.98 6.39
N GLY A 143 2.24 -7.52 7.32
CA GLY A 143 0.89 -8.00 7.08
C GLY A 143 -0.16 -7.00 7.58
N SER A 144 -1.26 -6.85 6.86
CA SER A 144 -2.40 -6.03 7.26
C SER A 144 -3.67 -6.86 7.29
N ARG A 145 -4.04 -7.34 8.48
CA ARG A 145 -5.31 -8.03 8.70
C ARG A 145 -6.44 -7.01 8.79
N HIS A 146 -7.42 -7.11 7.90
CA HIS A 146 -8.56 -6.19 7.85
C HIS A 146 -9.78 -6.83 7.18
N ASP A 147 -10.95 -6.20 7.32
CA ASP A 147 -12.17 -6.55 6.58
C ASP A 147 -12.09 -5.98 5.14
N TRP A 148 -11.18 -6.56 4.34
CA TRP A 148 -10.91 -6.07 2.97
C TRP A 148 -12.11 -6.22 2.04
N LEU A 149 -12.93 -7.23 2.28
CA LEU A 149 -14.14 -7.52 1.51
C LEU A 149 -15.42 -7.00 2.19
N GLY A 150 -15.30 -6.45 3.41
CA GLY A 150 -16.46 -6.07 4.22
C GLY A 150 -17.33 -7.29 4.54
N ASP A 151 -18.66 -7.10 4.48
CA ASP A 151 -19.64 -8.17 4.77
C ASP A 151 -19.82 -9.16 3.59
N ARG A 152 -19.11 -8.96 2.46
CA ARG A 152 -19.25 -9.77 1.24
C ARG A 152 -18.37 -11.02 1.25
N GLY A 153 -17.38 -11.11 2.11
CA GLY A 153 -16.46 -12.24 2.15
C GLY A 153 -15.64 -12.32 3.43
N PRO A 154 -14.72 -13.28 3.51
CA PRO A 154 -13.96 -13.52 4.73
C PRO A 154 -12.98 -12.37 5.03
N ARG A 155 -12.59 -12.26 6.30
CA ARG A 155 -11.46 -11.42 6.70
C ARG A 155 -10.17 -11.94 6.07
N LEU A 156 -9.44 -11.04 5.45
CA LEU A 156 -8.18 -11.37 4.79
C LEU A 156 -7.01 -10.59 5.40
N THR A 157 -5.82 -11.13 5.23
CA THR A 157 -4.57 -10.42 5.51
C THR A 157 -3.88 -10.07 4.19
N LEU A 158 -3.62 -8.79 3.96
CA LEU A 158 -2.81 -8.35 2.82
C LEU A 158 -1.34 -8.31 3.26
N VAL A 159 -0.53 -9.19 2.70
CA VAL A 159 0.92 -9.22 2.90
C VAL A 159 1.60 -8.49 1.74
N GLY A 160 2.65 -7.69 2.01
CA GLY A 160 3.30 -6.98 0.92
C GLY A 160 4.66 -6.39 1.23
N TYR A 161 5.34 -6.00 0.16
CA TYR A 161 6.63 -5.31 0.18
C TYR A 161 6.50 -3.92 -0.46
N ILE A 162 7.02 -2.91 0.22
CA ILE A 162 7.10 -1.54 -0.28
C ILE A 162 8.57 -1.10 -0.36
N ASP A 163 8.98 -0.54 -1.47
CA ASP A 163 10.30 0.06 -1.61
C ASP A 163 10.41 1.35 -0.79
N ASP A 164 11.44 1.46 0.01
CA ASP A 164 11.65 2.59 0.93
C ASP A 164 11.95 3.90 0.19
N ALA A 165 12.69 3.82 -0.89
CA ALA A 165 13.08 5.00 -1.68
C ALA A 165 11.89 5.62 -2.41
N THR A 166 11.12 4.82 -3.11
CA THR A 166 10.06 5.28 -4.01
C THR A 166 8.67 5.22 -3.40
N GLY A 167 8.45 4.35 -2.40
CA GLY A 167 7.11 4.03 -1.90
C GLY A 167 6.30 3.14 -2.85
N ARG A 168 6.93 2.52 -3.85
CA ARG A 168 6.32 1.57 -4.77
C ARG A 168 6.04 0.26 -4.06
N VAL A 169 4.85 -0.29 -4.23
CA VAL A 169 4.54 -1.66 -3.83
C VAL A 169 5.13 -2.59 -4.87
N THR A 170 6.09 -3.43 -4.48
CA THR A 170 6.84 -4.31 -5.39
C THR A 170 6.20 -5.68 -5.53
N GLY A 171 5.55 -6.16 -4.48
CA GLY A 171 4.77 -7.39 -4.47
C GLY A 171 3.78 -7.39 -3.32
N ALA A 172 2.60 -7.95 -3.53
CA ALA A 172 1.60 -8.13 -2.48
C ALA A 172 0.60 -9.23 -2.83
N THR A 173 0.05 -9.88 -1.81
CA THR A 173 -0.93 -10.95 -1.95
C THR A 173 -1.89 -10.99 -0.77
N PHE A 174 -3.15 -11.34 -1.02
CA PHE A 174 -4.13 -11.63 0.01
C PHE A 174 -4.03 -13.07 0.49
N ARG A 175 -4.07 -13.24 1.81
CA ARG A 175 -4.08 -14.52 2.51
C ARG A 175 -5.23 -14.54 3.52
N GLU A 176 -5.67 -15.73 3.93
CA GLU A 176 -6.64 -15.87 5.01
C GLU A 176 -6.06 -15.41 6.36
N GLN A 177 -4.79 -15.69 6.55
CA GLN A 177 -4.01 -15.25 7.71
C GLN A 177 -2.60 -14.85 7.28
N GLU A 178 -1.87 -14.21 8.17
CA GLU A 178 -0.46 -13.90 7.97
C GLU A 178 0.37 -15.19 8.08
N ASP A 179 1.00 -15.60 6.98
CA ASP A 179 1.77 -16.83 6.88
C ASP A 179 3.04 -16.67 6.02
N THR A 180 3.95 -17.61 6.15
CA THR A 180 5.20 -17.64 5.37
C THR A 180 4.94 -17.73 3.87
N ALA A 181 3.89 -18.44 3.45
CA ALA A 181 3.55 -18.59 2.03
C ALA A 181 3.24 -17.23 1.40
N GLY A 182 2.45 -16.38 2.07
CA GLY A 182 2.13 -15.04 1.61
C GLY A 182 3.37 -14.16 1.43
N TYR A 183 4.30 -14.21 2.37
CA TYR A 183 5.56 -13.49 2.24
C TYR A 183 6.44 -14.01 1.10
N LEU A 184 6.53 -15.33 0.90
CA LEU A 184 7.25 -15.93 -0.22
C LEU A 184 6.59 -15.61 -1.57
N GLU A 185 5.24 -15.61 -1.66
CA GLU A 185 4.49 -15.22 -2.86
C GLU A 185 4.75 -13.75 -3.24
N ALA A 186 4.63 -12.84 -2.27
CA ALA A 186 4.88 -11.42 -2.48
C ALA A 186 6.36 -11.15 -2.82
N LEU A 187 7.30 -11.89 -2.21
CA LEU A 187 8.71 -11.84 -2.56
C LEU A 187 8.96 -12.34 -4.00
N ALA A 188 8.37 -13.45 -4.39
CA ALA A 188 8.49 -13.99 -5.75
C ALA A 188 7.97 -12.97 -6.80
N GLN A 189 6.88 -12.26 -6.52
CA GLN A 189 6.40 -11.18 -7.38
C GLN A 189 7.43 -10.04 -7.49
N THR A 190 8.05 -9.66 -6.37
CA THR A 190 9.12 -8.64 -6.33
C THR A 190 10.32 -9.07 -7.17
N LEU A 191 10.80 -10.30 -6.97
CA LEU A 191 11.95 -10.85 -7.69
C LEU A 191 11.72 -10.90 -9.20
N ARG A 192 10.53 -11.32 -9.66
CA ARG A 192 10.20 -11.39 -11.09
C ARG A 192 10.15 -10.03 -11.76
N ARG A 193 9.69 -8.99 -11.05
CA ARG A 193 9.47 -7.66 -11.63
C ARG A 193 10.67 -6.74 -11.52
N HIS A 194 11.45 -6.89 -10.46
CA HIS A 194 12.49 -5.92 -10.10
C HIS A 194 13.87 -6.56 -9.91
N GLY A 195 13.94 -7.79 -9.43
CA GLY A 195 15.17 -8.46 -9.01
C GLY A 195 15.32 -8.53 -7.49
N VAL A 196 16.53 -8.81 -7.02
CA VAL A 196 16.85 -9.07 -5.62
C VAL A 196 17.16 -7.75 -4.90
N PRO A 197 16.42 -7.37 -3.83
CA PRO A 197 16.70 -6.17 -3.04
C PRO A 197 17.98 -6.32 -2.22
N GLY A 198 18.53 -5.17 -1.76
CA GLY A 198 19.67 -5.16 -0.86
C GLY A 198 19.35 -5.68 0.54
N ALA A 199 18.24 -5.19 1.12
CA ALA A 199 17.79 -5.59 2.45
C ALA A 199 16.26 -5.52 2.57
N ILE A 200 15.71 -6.23 3.56
CA ILE A 200 14.30 -6.19 3.94
C ILE A 200 14.19 -5.83 5.41
N TYR A 201 13.35 -4.84 5.70
CA TYR A 201 13.02 -4.35 7.02
C TYR A 201 11.67 -4.93 7.46
N HIS A 202 11.66 -5.68 8.56
CA HIS A 202 10.49 -6.41 9.07
C HIS A 202 10.35 -6.27 10.59
N ASP A 203 9.27 -6.73 11.17
CA ASP A 203 9.13 -6.87 12.62
C ASP A 203 9.74 -8.18 13.12
N ARG A 204 9.59 -8.39 14.44
CA ARG A 204 10.03 -9.63 15.12
C ARG A 204 8.99 -10.75 15.05
N ALA A 205 8.13 -10.78 14.04
CA ALA A 205 7.20 -11.89 13.89
C ALA A 205 7.96 -13.21 13.70
N GLY A 206 7.43 -14.30 14.25
CA GLY A 206 8.05 -15.63 14.17
C GLY A 206 8.23 -16.17 12.73
N VAL A 207 7.63 -15.52 11.76
CA VAL A 207 7.83 -15.81 10.33
C VAL A 207 9.24 -15.42 9.87
N PHE A 208 9.83 -14.36 10.44
CA PHE A 208 11.16 -13.84 10.06
C PHE A 208 12.28 -14.36 10.94
N GLU A 209 12.03 -14.46 12.22
CA GLU A 209 13.03 -14.86 13.22
C GLU A 209 12.51 -16.05 14.06
N PRO A 210 13.35 -17.06 14.35
CA PRO A 210 12.97 -18.13 15.28
C PRO A 210 12.59 -17.54 16.63
N ALA A 211 11.54 -18.07 17.26
CA ALA A 211 11.10 -17.59 18.56
C ALA A 211 12.20 -17.77 19.61
N LEU A 212 12.66 -16.68 20.22
CA LEU A 212 13.73 -16.68 21.24
C LEU A 212 13.40 -17.53 22.49
N ARG A 213 12.10 -17.82 22.71
CA ARG A 213 11.61 -18.57 23.88
C ARG A 213 11.50 -20.07 23.65
N GLN A 214 11.71 -20.58 22.44
CA GLN A 214 11.73 -22.02 22.22
C GLN A 214 13.07 -22.58 22.66
N PRO A 215 13.08 -23.73 23.39
CA PRO A 215 14.32 -24.42 23.72
C PRO A 215 15.07 -24.76 22.43
N LEU A 216 16.39 -24.62 22.47
CA LEU A 216 17.25 -24.99 21.35
C LEU A 216 17.07 -26.49 21.06
N THR A 217 16.95 -26.87 19.81
CA THR A 217 17.03 -28.25 19.39
C THR A 217 18.45 -28.80 19.65
N LEU A 218 18.61 -30.11 19.68
CA LEU A 218 19.92 -30.72 19.88
C LEU A 218 20.93 -30.28 18.81
N GLU A 219 20.47 -30.12 17.57
CA GLU A 219 21.28 -29.66 16.43
C GLU A 219 21.71 -28.19 16.61
N GLU A 220 20.82 -27.33 17.09
CA GLU A 220 21.11 -25.93 17.41
C GLU A 220 22.07 -25.77 18.58
N GLN A 221 21.98 -26.67 19.61
CA GLN A 221 22.91 -26.72 20.73
C GLN A 221 24.31 -27.18 20.30
N LEU A 222 24.39 -28.14 19.36
CA LEU A 222 25.67 -28.66 18.88
C LEU A 222 26.40 -27.68 17.96
N PHE A 223 25.70 -26.86 17.22
CA PHE A 223 26.30 -25.93 16.25
C PHE A 223 26.28 -24.48 16.70
N ASP A 224 25.78 -24.19 17.91
CA ASP A 224 25.62 -22.84 18.48
C ASP A 224 24.93 -21.83 17.52
N THR A 225 24.03 -22.36 16.69
CA THR A 225 23.30 -21.58 15.66
C THR A 225 21.86 -22.04 15.60
N ARG A 226 20.93 -21.08 15.60
CA ARG A 226 19.51 -21.39 15.39
C ARG A 226 19.24 -21.68 13.92
N VAL A 227 18.40 -22.70 13.66
CA VAL A 227 17.91 -22.98 12.32
C VAL A 227 17.08 -21.78 11.84
N PRO A 228 17.42 -21.17 10.69
CA PRO A 228 16.67 -20.05 10.18
C PRO A 228 15.24 -20.45 9.80
N THR A 229 14.29 -19.52 9.95
CA THR A 229 12.93 -19.72 9.42
C THR A 229 12.98 -19.93 7.90
N GLN A 230 11.91 -20.44 7.30
CA GLN A 230 11.85 -20.64 5.85
C GLN A 230 12.06 -19.34 5.08
N LEU A 231 11.56 -18.22 5.59
CA LEU A 231 11.76 -16.91 4.98
C LEU A 231 13.20 -16.40 5.22
N GLY A 232 13.73 -16.55 6.43
CA GLY A 232 15.13 -16.23 6.74
C GLY A 232 16.12 -17.01 5.88
N ARG A 233 15.84 -18.30 5.63
CA ARG A 233 16.60 -19.12 4.68
C ARG A 233 16.54 -18.54 3.25
N ALA A 234 15.35 -18.18 2.78
CA ALA A 234 15.20 -17.60 1.45
C ALA A 234 15.98 -16.27 1.32
N PHE A 235 15.97 -15.43 2.36
CA PHE A 235 16.77 -14.20 2.37
C PHE A 235 18.28 -14.51 2.32
N ALA A 236 18.75 -15.46 3.11
CA ALA A 236 20.15 -15.87 3.11
C ALA A 236 20.60 -16.42 1.75
N GLU A 237 19.82 -17.30 1.11
CA GLU A 237 20.09 -17.86 -0.22
C GLU A 237 20.16 -16.77 -1.32
N LEU A 238 19.35 -15.72 -1.18
CA LEU A 238 19.31 -14.59 -2.10
C LEU A 238 20.33 -13.50 -1.75
N GLY A 239 21.02 -13.62 -0.64
CA GLY A 239 21.93 -12.59 -0.12
C GLY A 239 21.20 -11.29 0.23
N ILE A 240 19.95 -11.39 0.69
CA ILE A 240 19.14 -10.25 1.15
C ILE A 240 19.44 -9.99 2.62
N GLY A 241 19.81 -8.75 2.96
CA GLY A 241 19.98 -8.34 4.35
C GLY A 241 18.64 -8.35 5.10
N SER A 242 18.61 -9.02 6.26
CA SER A 242 17.44 -9.05 7.15
C SER A 242 17.64 -8.02 8.27
N ILE A 243 16.73 -7.05 8.39
CA ILE A 243 16.82 -5.97 9.36
C ILE A 243 15.55 -5.95 10.20
N THR A 244 15.70 -6.23 11.49
CA THR A 244 14.58 -6.22 12.44
C THR A 244 14.24 -4.81 12.90
N ALA A 245 12.96 -4.46 12.85
CA ALA A 245 12.46 -3.19 13.35
C ALA A 245 12.58 -3.11 14.89
N ARG A 246 13.38 -2.15 15.38
CA ARG A 246 13.51 -1.89 16.82
C ARG A 246 12.47 -0.90 17.35
N SER A 247 11.71 -0.25 16.46
CA SER A 247 10.67 0.70 16.86
C SER A 247 9.55 0.79 15.80
N PRO A 248 8.29 1.06 16.22
CA PRO A 248 7.18 1.25 15.29
C PRO A 248 7.41 2.37 14.27
N GLN A 249 8.13 3.44 14.67
CA GLN A 249 8.41 4.58 13.79
C GLN A 249 9.23 4.20 12.56
N ALA A 250 10.01 3.15 12.66
CA ALA A 250 10.85 2.68 11.58
C ALA A 250 10.03 2.05 10.43
N LYS A 251 8.83 1.51 10.71
CA LYS A 251 7.87 0.93 9.73
C LYS A 251 6.82 1.94 9.22
N GLY A 252 6.93 3.21 9.54
CA GLY A 252 5.91 4.22 9.25
C GLY A 252 5.57 4.44 7.75
N ARG A 253 6.31 3.84 6.80
CA ARG A 253 5.95 3.89 5.37
C ARG A 253 4.95 2.82 5.02
N ILE A 254 5.18 1.58 5.46
CA ILE A 254 4.25 0.49 5.20
C ILE A 254 2.94 0.68 5.98
N GLU A 255 2.99 1.21 7.21
CA GLU A 255 1.77 1.58 7.96
C GLU A 255 0.91 2.61 7.21
N ARG A 256 1.54 3.61 6.58
CA ARG A 256 0.83 4.59 5.74
C ARG A 256 0.28 3.98 4.47
N LEU A 257 1.00 3.02 3.88
CA LEU A 257 0.51 2.27 2.74
C LEU A 257 -0.77 1.54 3.12
N TRP A 258 -0.77 0.78 4.23
CA TRP A 258 -1.96 0.07 4.70
C TRP A 258 -3.14 1.01 4.92
N GLY A 259 -2.92 2.15 5.58
CA GLY A 259 -3.97 3.15 5.74
C GLY A 259 -4.50 3.72 4.43
N THR A 260 -3.66 3.85 3.40
CA THR A 260 -4.07 4.29 2.06
C THR A 260 -4.83 3.21 1.31
N LEU A 261 -4.36 1.96 1.39
CA LEU A 261 -5.02 0.82 0.74
C LEU A 261 -6.38 0.52 1.40
N GLN A 262 -6.46 0.51 2.72
CA GLN A 262 -7.73 0.35 3.45
C GLN A 262 -8.76 1.41 3.06
N ASP A 263 -8.32 2.64 2.82
CA ASP A 263 -9.20 3.74 2.45
C ASP A 263 -9.63 3.71 0.96
N ARG A 264 -8.81 3.10 0.07
CA ARG A 264 -9.04 3.13 -1.38
C ARG A 264 -9.36 1.76 -1.98
N LEU A 265 -8.66 0.69 -1.58
CA LEU A 265 -8.83 -0.63 -2.19
C LEU A 265 -10.16 -1.27 -1.80
N ILE A 266 -10.60 -1.10 -0.54
CA ILE A 266 -11.88 -1.67 -0.06
C ILE A 266 -13.08 -1.22 -0.90
N PRO A 267 -13.29 0.10 -1.14
CA PRO A 267 -14.36 0.53 -2.05
C PRO A 267 -14.21 -0.02 -3.47
N GLU A 268 -12.99 -0.11 -4.00
CA GLU A 268 -12.78 -0.61 -5.35
C GLU A 268 -13.05 -2.11 -5.50
N LEU A 269 -12.69 -2.93 -4.49
CA LEU A 269 -13.07 -4.34 -4.43
C LEU A 269 -14.60 -4.50 -4.38
N ARG A 270 -15.30 -3.65 -3.61
CA ARG A 270 -16.77 -3.62 -3.56
C ARG A 270 -17.37 -3.28 -4.91
N ILE A 271 -16.91 -2.21 -5.53
CA ILE A 271 -17.43 -1.75 -6.85
C ILE A 271 -17.16 -2.80 -7.93
N ALA A 272 -16.09 -3.59 -7.79
CA ALA A 272 -15.77 -4.67 -8.70
C ALA A 272 -16.51 -5.99 -8.40
N GLY A 273 -17.35 -6.04 -7.35
CA GLY A 273 -18.10 -7.24 -6.97
C GLY A 273 -17.21 -8.38 -6.47
N ILE A 274 -16.07 -8.07 -5.87
CA ILE A 274 -15.13 -9.09 -5.38
C ILE A 274 -15.56 -9.57 -3.98
N GLU A 275 -15.68 -10.89 -3.82
CA GLU A 275 -16.22 -11.53 -2.61
C GLU A 275 -15.29 -12.60 -2.02
N ASP A 276 -14.24 -12.98 -2.75
CA ASP A 276 -13.31 -14.00 -2.31
C ASP A 276 -11.84 -13.58 -2.45
N ARG A 277 -10.95 -14.40 -1.89
CA ARG A 277 -9.50 -14.18 -1.88
C ARG A 277 -8.90 -14.20 -3.29
N ASP A 278 -9.33 -15.13 -4.12
CA ASP A 278 -8.72 -15.36 -5.43
C ASP A 278 -9.10 -14.23 -6.40
N GLY A 279 -10.35 -13.79 -6.38
CA GLY A 279 -10.81 -12.58 -7.05
C GLY A 279 -10.08 -11.34 -6.57
N ALA A 280 -9.86 -11.21 -5.23
CA ALA A 280 -9.11 -10.10 -4.66
C ALA A 280 -7.64 -10.09 -5.15
N ASN A 281 -6.99 -11.25 -5.24
CA ASN A 281 -5.64 -11.37 -5.78
C ASN A 281 -5.57 -11.05 -7.28
N ALA A 282 -6.51 -11.52 -8.07
CA ALA A 282 -6.61 -11.20 -9.49
C ALA A 282 -6.81 -9.70 -9.73
N PHE A 283 -7.63 -9.04 -8.89
CA PHE A 283 -7.86 -7.59 -8.93
C PHE A 283 -6.62 -6.80 -8.51
N LEU A 284 -5.91 -7.27 -7.46
CA LEU A 284 -4.81 -6.57 -6.79
C LEU A 284 -3.69 -6.18 -7.77
N GLY A 285 -3.32 -7.04 -8.70
CA GLY A 285 -2.24 -6.79 -9.66
C GLY A 285 -2.48 -5.53 -10.50
N ARG A 286 -3.70 -5.39 -11.04
CA ARG A 286 -4.12 -4.22 -11.84
C ARG A 286 -4.25 -2.97 -10.97
N TYR A 287 -4.80 -3.13 -9.77
CA TYR A 287 -4.92 -2.03 -8.81
C TYR A 287 -3.56 -1.46 -8.41
N LEU A 288 -2.59 -2.32 -8.05
CA LEU A 288 -1.25 -1.90 -7.63
C LEU A 288 -0.49 -1.16 -8.75
N ALA A 289 -0.70 -1.51 -10.00
CA ALA A 289 -0.11 -0.78 -11.12
C ALA A 289 -0.60 0.69 -11.18
N ARG A 290 -1.92 0.93 -10.98
CA ARG A 290 -2.49 2.28 -10.87
C ARG A 290 -2.02 3.00 -9.61
N HIS A 291 -2.04 2.30 -8.47
CA HIS A 291 -1.58 2.82 -7.18
C HIS A 291 -0.14 3.32 -7.28
N ASN A 292 0.77 2.51 -7.82
CA ASN A 292 2.17 2.87 -7.97
C ASN A 292 2.37 4.08 -8.88
N ARG A 293 1.66 4.17 -10.01
CA ARG A 293 1.74 5.37 -10.89
C ARG A 293 1.34 6.65 -10.16
N ARG A 294 0.37 6.56 -9.26
CA ARG A 294 -0.16 7.73 -8.55
C ARG A 294 0.66 8.14 -7.32
N PHE A 295 1.16 7.18 -6.56
CA PHE A 295 1.73 7.42 -5.23
C PHE A 295 3.23 7.22 -5.12
N ALA A 296 3.86 6.54 -6.08
CA ALA A 296 5.30 6.42 -6.09
C ALA A 296 5.96 7.78 -6.36
N VAL A 297 7.09 7.98 -5.72
CA VAL A 297 7.92 9.19 -5.92
C VAL A 297 9.22 8.80 -6.59
N ARG A 298 9.90 9.77 -7.21
CA ARG A 298 11.22 9.56 -7.77
C ARG A 298 12.23 9.35 -6.64
N PRO A 299 13.15 8.38 -6.75
CA PRO A 299 14.26 8.22 -5.81
C PRO A 299 15.22 9.39 -5.92
N ALA A 300 16.04 9.61 -4.89
CA ALA A 300 17.06 10.68 -4.90
C ALA A 300 18.15 10.40 -5.95
N GLU A 301 18.53 9.13 -6.09
CA GLU A 301 19.48 8.66 -7.08
C GLU A 301 18.75 7.78 -8.11
N PRO A 302 18.91 8.05 -9.43
CA PRO A 302 18.11 7.40 -10.47
C PRO A 302 18.49 5.94 -10.70
N GLU A 303 19.74 5.54 -10.43
CA GLU A 303 20.19 4.17 -10.62
C GLU A 303 19.63 3.24 -9.58
N PRO A 304 18.87 2.16 -9.96
CA PRO A 304 18.32 1.20 -9.03
C PRO A 304 19.43 0.30 -8.44
N ALA A 305 19.22 -0.16 -7.21
CA ALA A 305 20.12 -1.06 -6.50
C ALA A 305 19.68 -2.53 -6.57
N TRP A 306 18.75 -2.87 -7.44
CA TRP A 306 18.30 -4.25 -7.65
C TRP A 306 19.45 -5.12 -8.19
N ARG A 307 19.55 -6.33 -7.66
CA ARG A 307 20.56 -7.31 -8.08
C ARG A 307 19.92 -8.44 -8.89
N ARG A 308 20.73 -9.10 -9.71
CA ARG A 308 20.30 -10.33 -10.41
C ARG A 308 20.19 -11.50 -9.44
N MET A 309 19.41 -12.50 -9.82
CA MET A 309 19.32 -13.75 -9.06
C MET A 309 20.69 -14.42 -8.93
N PRO A 310 21.10 -14.83 -7.71
CA PRO A 310 22.39 -15.47 -7.48
C PRO A 310 22.50 -16.78 -8.28
N GLY A 311 23.62 -16.95 -8.99
CA GLY A 311 23.93 -18.19 -9.72
C GLY A 311 22.86 -18.66 -10.73
N GLY A 312 21.97 -17.76 -11.22
CA GLY A 312 20.87 -18.13 -12.09
C GLY A 312 19.81 -19.02 -11.43
N THR A 313 19.76 -19.06 -10.10
CA THR A 313 18.78 -19.85 -9.34
C THR A 313 17.35 -19.47 -9.73
N PRO A 314 16.48 -20.42 -10.10
CA PRO A 314 15.07 -20.13 -10.39
C PRO A 314 14.38 -19.57 -9.15
N ILE A 315 13.47 -18.61 -9.35
CA ILE A 315 12.72 -17.96 -8.26
C ILE A 315 11.94 -19.01 -7.46
N GLU A 316 11.37 -20.00 -8.13
CA GLU A 316 10.61 -21.08 -7.53
C GLU A 316 11.44 -21.98 -6.61
N ARG A 317 12.77 -22.01 -6.82
CA ARG A 317 13.71 -22.72 -5.94
C ARG A 317 14.06 -21.90 -4.70
N ALA A 318 14.13 -20.58 -4.81
CA ALA A 318 14.38 -19.70 -3.68
C ALA A 318 13.11 -19.48 -2.84
N CYS A 319 11.98 -19.21 -3.50
CA CYS A 319 10.68 -18.94 -2.87
C CYS A 319 9.83 -20.21 -2.76
N CYS A 320 10.26 -21.15 -1.93
CA CYS A 320 9.54 -22.39 -1.60
C CYS A 320 9.86 -22.79 -0.16
N PHE A 321 9.15 -23.76 0.37
CA PHE A 321 9.50 -24.39 1.64
C PHE A 321 10.50 -25.51 1.39
N LYS A 322 11.55 -25.60 2.19
CA LYS A 322 12.59 -26.63 2.10
C LYS A 322 12.72 -27.42 3.38
N TYR A 323 12.73 -28.73 3.25
CA TYR A 323 12.84 -29.66 4.35
C TYR A 323 13.94 -30.69 4.05
N ARG A 324 14.84 -30.91 4.99
CA ARG A 324 15.79 -32.02 4.88
C ARG A 324 15.11 -33.32 5.26
N ARG A 325 15.26 -34.36 4.45
CA ARG A 325 14.68 -35.67 4.65
C ARG A 325 15.72 -36.77 4.38
N ALA A 326 15.65 -37.85 5.15
CA ALA A 326 16.37 -39.07 4.82
C ALA A 326 15.51 -39.99 3.92
N VAL A 327 16.08 -40.51 2.89
CA VAL A 327 15.42 -41.52 2.05
C VAL A 327 15.28 -42.83 2.86
N ALA A 328 14.07 -43.33 2.98
CA ALA A 328 13.78 -44.58 3.70
C ALA A 328 14.40 -45.80 3.01
N ARG A 329 14.40 -46.98 3.69
CA ARG A 329 14.99 -48.20 3.16
C ARG A 329 14.32 -48.68 1.86
N ASP A 330 13.03 -48.42 1.70
CA ASP A 330 12.23 -48.67 0.51
C ASP A 330 12.43 -47.66 -0.63
N GLY A 331 13.34 -46.70 -0.45
CA GLY A 331 13.62 -45.66 -1.44
C GLY A 331 12.59 -44.51 -1.43
N THR A 332 11.81 -44.34 -0.37
CA THR A 332 10.77 -43.32 -0.33
C THR A 332 11.15 -42.12 0.55
N VAL A 333 10.49 -40.97 0.29
CA VAL A 333 10.49 -39.77 1.13
C VAL A 333 9.04 -39.40 1.41
N ARG A 334 8.73 -39.13 2.68
CA ARG A 334 7.39 -38.71 3.08
C ARG A 334 7.27 -37.19 3.11
N ALA A 335 6.19 -36.65 2.52
CA ALA A 335 5.80 -35.25 2.50
C ALA A 335 4.36 -35.16 3.03
N GLY A 336 4.19 -34.99 4.36
CA GLY A 336 2.87 -35.11 5.00
C GLY A 336 2.24 -36.47 4.73
N ALA A 337 1.03 -36.49 4.19
CA ALA A 337 0.34 -37.72 3.78
C ALA A 337 0.87 -38.33 2.45
N THR A 338 1.66 -37.58 1.68
CA THR A 338 2.16 -38.02 0.37
C THR A 338 3.47 -38.79 0.53
N ILE A 339 3.58 -39.93 -0.12
CA ILE A 339 4.81 -40.73 -0.20
C ILE A 339 5.38 -40.59 -1.62
N LEU A 340 6.64 -40.20 -1.71
CA LEU A 340 7.34 -39.98 -2.97
C LEU A 340 8.42 -41.04 -3.16
N GLN A 341 8.37 -41.79 -4.28
CA GLN A 341 9.41 -42.74 -4.64
C GLN A 341 10.60 -41.98 -5.24
N VAL A 342 11.75 -42.04 -4.60
CA VAL A 342 12.98 -41.38 -5.08
C VAL A 342 13.67 -42.28 -6.12
N PRO A 343 14.00 -41.79 -7.32
CA PRO A 343 14.70 -42.56 -8.33
C PRO A 343 16.05 -43.11 -7.82
N ALA A 344 16.42 -44.31 -8.26
CA ALA A 344 17.74 -44.88 -7.99
C ALA A 344 18.87 -43.96 -8.52
N LYS A 345 20.08 -44.18 -8.05
CA LYS A 345 21.27 -43.54 -8.64
C LYS A 345 21.48 -44.00 -10.09
N PRO A 346 22.20 -43.24 -10.95
CA PRO A 346 22.49 -43.66 -12.32
C PRO A 346 23.15 -45.02 -12.45
N ASN A 347 23.85 -45.47 -11.40
CA ASN A 347 24.48 -46.79 -11.32
C ASN A 347 23.54 -47.91 -10.80
N GLY A 348 22.23 -47.66 -10.72
CA GLY A 348 21.21 -48.60 -10.23
C GLY A 348 21.16 -48.78 -8.70
N ARG A 349 22.07 -48.18 -7.94
CA ARG A 349 22.08 -48.30 -6.47
C ARG A 349 20.98 -47.51 -5.81
N SER A 350 20.44 -48.04 -4.70
CA SER A 350 19.47 -47.35 -3.87
C SER A 350 20.05 -46.07 -3.29
N ARG A 351 19.17 -45.09 -3.06
CA ARG A 351 19.47 -43.85 -2.29
C ARG A 351 19.08 -43.98 -0.82
N ALA A 352 18.70 -45.14 -0.33
CA ALA A 352 18.33 -45.38 1.06
C ALA A 352 19.40 -44.82 2.02
N GLY A 353 18.97 -44.09 3.07
CA GLY A 353 19.83 -43.39 4.00
C GLY A 353 20.46 -42.08 3.51
N GLN A 354 20.36 -41.76 2.21
CA GLN A 354 20.84 -40.47 1.69
C GLN A 354 19.96 -39.31 2.21
N ARG A 355 20.57 -38.21 2.60
CA ARG A 355 19.83 -36.96 2.90
C ARG A 355 19.53 -36.23 1.59
N VAL A 356 18.27 -35.83 1.42
CA VAL A 356 17.75 -35.08 0.29
C VAL A 356 17.01 -33.84 0.78
N GLU A 357 16.82 -32.85 -0.10
CA GLU A 357 15.95 -31.72 0.18
C GLU A 357 14.60 -31.92 -0.52
N LEU A 358 13.53 -31.88 0.27
CA LEU A 358 12.16 -31.80 -0.23
C LEU A 358 11.77 -30.35 -0.34
N HIS A 359 11.48 -29.88 -1.55
CA HIS A 359 10.95 -28.55 -1.81
C HIS A 359 9.43 -28.64 -2.01
N VAL A 360 8.67 -27.90 -1.19
CA VAL A 360 7.24 -27.68 -1.39
C VAL A 360 7.09 -26.32 -2.05
N ARG A 361 6.76 -26.31 -3.33
CA ARG A 361 6.60 -25.08 -4.12
C ARG A 361 5.28 -24.38 -3.81
N LEU A 362 5.21 -23.08 -4.07
CA LEU A 362 3.99 -22.28 -3.86
C LEU A 362 2.83 -22.69 -4.76
N ASP A 363 3.10 -23.37 -5.87
CA ASP A 363 2.12 -23.96 -6.78
C ASP A 363 1.68 -25.38 -6.36
N GLY A 364 2.12 -25.84 -5.19
CA GLY A 364 1.79 -27.15 -4.64
C GLY A 364 2.64 -28.31 -5.16
N ARG A 365 3.55 -28.10 -6.10
CA ARG A 365 4.47 -29.15 -6.56
C ARG A 365 5.43 -29.55 -5.47
N LEU A 366 5.72 -30.85 -5.40
CA LEU A 366 6.76 -31.41 -4.54
C LEU A 366 7.97 -31.78 -5.40
N VAL A 367 9.14 -31.28 -5.00
CA VAL A 367 10.37 -31.52 -5.78
C VAL A 367 11.46 -32.01 -4.82
N ILE A 368 12.15 -33.09 -5.20
CA ILE A 368 13.25 -33.65 -4.41
C ILE A 368 14.58 -33.31 -5.09
N TRP A 369 15.52 -32.82 -4.30
CA TRP A 369 16.87 -32.46 -4.71
C TRP A 369 17.93 -33.22 -3.92
N ASP A 370 19.03 -33.58 -4.58
CA ASP A 370 20.22 -34.16 -3.90
C ASP A 370 21.31 -33.08 -3.60
N GLY A 371 20.90 -31.82 -3.47
CA GLY A 371 21.75 -30.66 -3.29
C GLY A 371 22.02 -29.91 -4.59
N ARG A 372 22.30 -30.59 -5.71
CA ARG A 372 22.61 -29.99 -7.00
C ARG A 372 21.59 -30.32 -8.09
N HIS A 373 21.08 -31.55 -8.11
CA HIS A 373 20.22 -32.05 -9.17
C HIS A 373 18.81 -32.29 -8.66
N GLU A 374 17.83 -31.98 -9.50
CA GLU A 374 16.45 -32.35 -9.30
C GLU A 374 16.34 -33.87 -9.56
N LEU A 375 15.87 -34.62 -8.57
CA LEU A 375 15.70 -36.05 -8.65
C LEU A 375 14.28 -36.43 -9.08
N LEU A 376 13.31 -35.66 -8.60
CA LEU A 376 11.89 -35.89 -8.83
C LEU A 376 11.12 -34.58 -8.75
N SER A 377 10.14 -34.41 -9.62
CA SER A 377 9.13 -33.34 -9.54
C SER A 377 7.74 -33.95 -9.77
N THR A 378 6.80 -33.66 -8.87
CA THR A 378 5.40 -34.04 -9.08
C THR A 378 4.70 -33.02 -9.96
N PRO A 379 3.62 -33.41 -10.68
CA PRO A 379 2.75 -32.40 -11.30
C PRO A 379 2.11 -31.50 -10.25
N ALA A 380 1.72 -30.28 -10.64
CA ALA A 380 0.94 -29.42 -9.77
C ALA A 380 -0.43 -30.10 -9.50
N PRO A 381 -0.95 -30.06 -8.26
CA PRO A 381 -2.27 -30.58 -7.97
C PRO A 381 -3.33 -29.80 -8.77
N VAL A 382 -4.29 -30.53 -9.33
CA VAL A 382 -5.35 -29.99 -10.21
C VAL A 382 -6.32 -29.07 -9.47
N SER A 383 -6.37 -29.14 -8.14
CA SER A 383 -7.16 -28.27 -7.29
C SER A 383 -6.27 -27.65 -6.20
N TYR A 384 -6.32 -26.34 -6.05
CA TYR A 384 -5.75 -25.61 -4.92
C TYR A 384 -6.58 -25.83 -3.62
N THR A 385 -6.87 -27.07 -3.28
CA THR A 385 -7.35 -27.39 -1.94
C THR A 385 -6.14 -27.23 -1.01
N HIS A 386 -6.21 -26.21 -0.20
CA HIS A 386 -5.36 -25.88 0.93
C HIS A 386 -4.42 -27.01 1.36
N LEU A 387 -3.16 -26.96 0.93
CA LEU A 387 -2.11 -27.53 1.74
C LEU A 387 -2.13 -26.73 3.04
N THR A 388 -2.80 -27.24 4.07
CA THR A 388 -2.60 -26.80 5.43
C THR A 388 -1.15 -27.12 5.78
N LEU A 389 -0.28 -26.19 5.45
CA LEU A 389 1.11 -26.28 5.88
C LEU A 389 1.06 -26.19 7.41
N PRO A 390 1.70 -27.12 8.14
CA PRO A 390 1.69 -27.08 9.59
C PRO A 390 2.27 -25.75 10.03
N THR A 391 1.53 -25.08 10.89
CA THR A 391 1.92 -23.79 11.51
C THR A 391 3.03 -23.98 12.55
N LYS A 392 3.42 -25.24 12.82
CA LYS A 392 4.55 -25.59 13.72
C LYS A 392 5.58 -26.39 12.93
N GLU A 393 6.81 -25.87 12.89
CA GLU A 393 7.98 -26.61 12.46
C GLU A 393 8.14 -27.81 13.39
N GLY A 394 7.78 -29.00 12.94
CA GLY A 394 7.93 -30.25 13.70
C GLY A 394 6.91 -31.35 13.42
N GLU A 395 5.81 -31.08 12.74
CA GLU A 395 4.74 -32.06 12.52
C GLU A 395 4.69 -32.61 11.07
N TRP A 396 5.87 -32.95 10.49
CA TRP A 396 5.95 -33.69 9.20
C TRP A 396 6.81 -34.91 9.33
#